data_680e8229f2786e6e305fdd666763dc87
#
_entry.id   680e8229f2786e6e305fdd666763dc87
#
_cell.length_a   1.000
_cell.length_b   1.000
_cell.length_c   1.000
_cell.angle_alpha   90.00
_cell.angle_beta   90.00
_cell.angle_gamma   90.00
#
_symmetry.space_group_name_H-M   'P 1'
#
loop_
_entity.id
_entity.type
_entity.pdbx_description
1 polymer ?
#
loop_
_entity_poly.entity_id
_entity_poly.type
_entity_poly.pdbx_seq_one_letter_code
_entity_poly.pdbx_strand_id
1 'polypeptide(L)'
;MNPEIHLIKLSVNDDEALERAAITHSESVLGCEFTNGAKNDLIEYVKGMNNYYGSDVFAIDTPGEELSSGLMTVCSNGGGEITIEDLFVREVARKRGIGRAAIEALASEYPDARAVKLYSLKSAEGFYQRIGFDRVSPSTKKCLSVWRKELD
;
A
#
# COMPACT_ATOMS: atom_id res chain seq x y z
N MET A 1 10.79 -16.92 -6.53
CA MET A 1 10.24 -17.18 -5.19
C MET A 1 9.68 -15.89 -4.62
N ASN A 2 8.43 -15.90 -4.16
CA ASN A 2 7.83 -14.72 -3.55
C ASN A 2 8.35 -14.55 -2.13
N PRO A 3 8.70 -13.32 -1.73
CA PRO A 3 9.09 -13.08 -0.34
C PRO A 3 7.90 -13.30 0.58
N GLU A 4 8.19 -13.75 1.80
CA GLU A 4 7.18 -13.81 2.83
C GLU A 4 6.89 -12.42 3.35
N ILE A 5 5.63 -12.02 3.34
CA ILE A 5 5.20 -10.74 3.91
C ILE A 5 3.91 -10.95 4.69
N HIS A 6 3.65 -10.03 5.60
CA HIS A 6 2.39 -9.97 6.33
C HIS A 6 1.80 -8.58 6.17
N LEU A 7 0.53 -8.51 5.80
CA LEU A 7 -0.21 -7.27 5.79
C LEU A 7 -0.85 -7.07 7.16
N ILE A 8 -0.50 -5.99 7.82
CA ILE A 8 -1.04 -5.64 9.13
C ILE A 8 -1.94 -4.43 8.97
N LYS A 9 -3.25 -4.63 9.15
CA LYS A 9 -4.19 -3.51 9.10
C LYS A 9 -3.95 -2.63 10.32
N LEU A 10 -3.54 -1.39 10.09
CA LEU A 10 -3.20 -0.48 11.17
C LEU A 10 -4.46 0.04 11.86
N SER A 11 -4.43 -0.01 13.18
CA SER A 11 -5.44 0.55 14.06
C SER A 11 -4.75 1.50 15.03
N VAL A 12 -5.43 2.58 15.39
CA VAL A 12 -4.88 3.54 16.36
C VAL A 12 -4.68 2.93 17.74
N ASN A 13 -5.25 1.75 17.98
CA ASN A 13 -5.12 1.03 19.24
C ASN A 13 -3.96 0.02 19.27
N ASP A 14 -3.33 -0.24 18.13
CA ASP A 14 -2.21 -1.18 18.03
C ASP A 14 -0.89 -0.42 18.06
N ASP A 15 -0.42 -0.14 19.26
CA ASP A 15 0.77 0.67 19.50
C ASP A 15 2.02 0.07 18.88
N GLU A 16 2.19 -1.25 18.98
CA GLU A 16 3.37 -1.94 18.45
C GLU A 16 3.43 -1.84 16.91
N ALA A 17 2.30 -2.08 16.24
CA ALA A 17 2.24 -1.97 14.78
C ALA A 17 2.50 -0.53 14.33
N LEU A 18 1.98 0.46 15.05
CA LEU A 18 2.20 1.88 14.74
C LEU A 18 3.67 2.26 14.90
N GLU A 19 4.32 1.77 15.95
CA GLU A 19 5.76 2.01 16.15
C GLU A 19 6.59 1.45 14.99
N ARG A 20 6.28 0.24 14.55
CA ARG A 20 7.00 -0.41 13.46
C ARG A 20 6.83 0.32 12.14
N ALA A 21 5.67 0.92 11.90
CA ALA A 21 5.33 1.54 10.63
C ALA A 21 5.62 3.05 10.58
N ALA A 22 5.90 3.68 11.72
CA ALA A 22 6.02 5.14 11.80
C ALA A 22 7.12 5.73 10.91
N ILE A 23 8.31 5.15 10.95
CA ILE A 23 9.44 5.64 10.14
C ILE A 23 9.18 5.37 8.66
N THR A 24 8.58 4.24 8.33
CA THR A 24 8.19 3.92 6.96
C THR A 24 7.22 4.96 6.41
N HIS A 25 6.25 5.37 7.21
CA HIS A 25 5.32 6.43 6.82
C HIS A 25 6.05 7.76 6.60
N SER A 26 6.98 8.11 7.49
CA SER A 26 7.79 9.30 7.37
C SER A 26 8.58 9.31 6.05
N GLU A 27 9.19 8.19 5.70
CA GLU A 27 9.90 8.06 4.42
C GLU A 27 8.97 8.26 3.22
N SER A 28 7.75 7.71 3.29
CA SER A 28 6.81 7.81 2.18
C SER A 28 6.34 9.25 1.94
N VAL A 29 6.19 10.03 3.02
CA VAL A 29 5.68 11.41 2.93
C VAL A 29 6.80 12.41 2.70
N LEU A 30 7.94 12.26 3.40
CA LEU A 30 9.02 13.24 3.41
C LEU A 30 10.23 12.84 2.56
N GLY A 31 10.27 11.60 2.09
CA GLY A 31 11.40 11.09 1.34
C GLY A 31 12.64 10.78 2.18
N CYS A 32 12.53 10.85 3.51
CA CYS A 32 13.65 10.58 4.41
C CYS A 32 13.15 10.07 5.75
N GLU A 33 14.04 9.42 6.50
CA GLU A 33 13.75 8.98 7.84
C GLU A 33 13.68 10.18 8.80
N PHE A 34 12.52 10.43 9.34
CA PHE A 34 12.31 11.50 10.28
C PHE A 34 11.54 10.92 11.47
N THR A 35 12.18 10.87 12.63
CA THR A 35 11.62 10.15 13.78
C THR A 35 10.77 11.02 14.70
N ASN A 36 11.04 12.33 14.74
CA ASN A 36 10.33 13.24 15.63
C ASN A 36 8.88 13.41 15.17
N GLY A 37 7.94 12.96 15.99
CA GLY A 37 6.52 13.07 15.69
C GLY A 37 6.01 12.06 14.65
N ALA A 38 6.86 11.15 14.14
CA ALA A 38 6.47 10.21 13.08
C ALA A 38 5.28 9.33 13.47
N LYS A 39 5.26 8.84 14.70
CA LYS A 39 4.16 8.00 15.16
C LYS A 39 2.84 8.76 15.21
N ASN A 40 2.85 9.99 15.73
CA ASN A 40 1.66 10.82 15.77
C ASN A 40 1.16 11.16 14.37
N ASP A 41 2.07 11.44 13.44
CA ASP A 41 1.71 11.72 12.05
C ASP A 41 1.05 10.49 11.42
N LEU A 42 1.57 9.29 11.69
CA LEU A 42 0.95 8.06 11.20
C LEU A 42 -0.43 7.86 11.81
N ILE A 43 -0.60 8.09 13.11
CA ILE A 43 -1.90 7.99 13.77
C ILE A 43 -2.92 8.90 13.10
N GLU A 44 -2.56 10.16 12.84
CA GLU A 44 -3.45 11.10 12.17
C GLU A 44 -3.77 10.66 10.74
N TYR A 45 -2.81 10.11 10.03
CA TYR A 45 -3.03 9.56 8.69
C TYR A 45 -4.04 8.41 8.72
N VAL A 46 -3.85 7.45 9.63
CA VAL A 46 -4.74 6.29 9.76
C VAL A 46 -6.15 6.74 10.11
N LYS A 47 -6.29 7.66 11.07
CA LYS A 47 -7.60 8.23 11.43
C LYS A 47 -8.28 8.87 10.23
N GLY A 48 -7.54 9.68 9.49
CA GLY A 48 -8.08 10.37 8.32
C GLY A 48 -8.56 9.41 7.24
N MET A 49 -7.75 8.41 6.92
CA MET A 49 -8.11 7.42 5.92
C MET A 49 -9.34 6.61 6.35
N ASN A 50 -9.36 6.13 7.59
CA ASN A 50 -10.48 5.34 8.10
C ASN A 50 -11.78 6.14 8.19
N ASN A 51 -11.71 7.35 8.71
CA ASN A 51 -12.91 8.11 9.08
C ASN A 51 -13.49 8.94 7.94
N TYR A 52 -12.64 9.52 7.08
CA TYR A 52 -13.10 10.39 6.01
C TYR A 52 -13.23 9.69 4.66
N TYR A 53 -12.41 8.69 4.41
CA TYR A 53 -12.36 8.03 3.09
C TYR A 53 -12.83 6.58 3.15
N GLY A 54 -12.99 6.01 4.34
CA GLY A 54 -13.34 4.60 4.49
C GLY A 54 -12.25 3.66 3.98
N SER A 55 -11.00 4.13 3.98
CA SER A 55 -9.87 3.38 3.48
C SER A 55 -9.12 2.69 4.61
N ASP A 56 -8.58 1.50 4.32
CA ASP A 56 -7.73 0.76 5.24
C ASP A 56 -6.27 1.05 4.95
N VAL A 57 -5.48 1.22 6.00
CA VAL A 57 -4.03 1.40 5.90
C VAL A 57 -3.36 0.14 6.39
N PHE A 58 -2.53 -0.47 5.54
CA PHE A 58 -1.78 -1.67 5.89
C PHE A 58 -0.30 -1.37 6.00
N ALA A 59 0.33 -1.88 7.04
CA ALA A 59 1.77 -2.02 7.07
C ALA A 59 2.14 -3.31 6.35
N ILE A 60 3.20 -3.26 5.57
CA ILE A 60 3.76 -4.43 4.90
C ILE A 60 4.98 -4.85 5.71
N ASP A 61 4.83 -5.91 6.48
CA ASP A 61 5.89 -6.39 7.36
C ASP A 61 6.58 -7.60 6.76
N THR A 62 7.90 -7.64 6.93
CA THR A 62 8.74 -8.77 6.49
C THR A 62 9.32 -9.43 7.74
N PRO A 63 9.28 -10.77 7.85
CA PRO A 63 9.82 -11.44 9.02
C PRO A 63 11.27 -11.05 9.29
N GLY A 64 11.58 -10.81 10.56
CA GLY A 64 12.92 -10.46 11.01
C GLY A 64 13.29 -8.98 10.91
N GLU A 65 12.46 -8.16 10.29
CA GLU A 65 12.73 -6.73 10.18
C GLU A 65 12.08 -5.97 11.33
N GLU A 66 12.81 -5.01 11.90
CA GLU A 66 12.29 -4.17 13.00
C GLU A 66 11.24 -3.18 12.52
N LEU A 67 11.44 -2.63 11.33
CA LEU A 67 10.54 -1.65 10.75
C LEU A 67 9.73 -2.29 9.63
N SER A 68 8.52 -1.77 9.44
CA SER A 68 7.70 -2.19 8.31
C SER A 68 8.42 -1.88 7.00
N SER A 69 8.36 -2.81 6.05
CA SER A 69 9.03 -2.68 4.75
C SER A 69 8.29 -1.76 3.80
N GLY A 70 7.00 -1.54 4.05
CA GLY A 70 6.19 -0.66 3.22
C GLY A 70 4.84 -0.36 3.85
N LEU A 71 4.06 0.44 3.14
CA LEU A 71 2.69 0.81 3.50
C LEU A 71 1.81 0.75 2.26
N MET A 72 0.55 0.37 2.47
CA MET A 72 -0.42 0.33 1.38
C MET A 72 -1.76 0.82 1.91
N THR A 73 -2.39 1.74 1.20
CA THR A 73 -3.72 2.24 1.53
C THR A 73 -4.71 1.74 0.48
N VAL A 74 -5.79 1.15 0.95
CA VAL A 74 -6.78 0.48 0.08
C VAL A 74 -8.17 0.94 0.44
N CYS A 75 -8.95 1.29 -0.58
CA CYS A 75 -10.36 1.60 -0.44
C CYS A 75 -11.20 0.49 -1.05
N SER A 76 -12.18 -0.01 -0.29
CA SER A 76 -13.17 -0.96 -0.79
C SER A 76 -14.51 -0.24 -0.83
N ASN A 77 -15.07 -0.09 -2.02
CA ASN A 77 -16.35 0.60 -2.21
C ASN A 77 -17.52 -0.36 -2.42
N GLY A 78 -17.36 -1.63 -2.06
CA GLY A 78 -18.44 -2.59 -2.02
C GLY A 78 -18.89 -3.18 -3.34
N GLY A 79 -18.30 -2.77 -4.45
CA GLY A 79 -18.68 -3.24 -5.78
C GLY A 79 -17.88 -4.42 -6.31
N GLY A 80 -17.18 -5.13 -5.44
CA GLY A 80 -16.29 -6.21 -5.86
C GLY A 80 -14.95 -5.73 -6.39
N GLU A 81 -14.70 -4.45 -6.33
CA GLU A 81 -13.44 -3.85 -6.75
C GLU A 81 -12.83 -3.06 -5.61
N ILE A 82 -11.54 -3.24 -5.39
CA ILE A 82 -10.78 -2.46 -4.41
C ILE A 82 -9.82 -1.54 -5.17
N THR A 83 -9.55 -0.39 -4.58
CA THR A 83 -8.63 0.59 -5.16
C THR A 83 -7.43 0.75 -4.26
N ILE A 84 -6.24 0.53 -4.81
CA ILE A 84 -5.00 0.87 -4.12
C ILE A 84 -4.80 2.37 -4.32
N GLU A 85 -4.89 3.12 -3.23
CA GLU A 85 -4.74 4.57 -3.25
C GLU A 85 -3.29 4.99 -3.07
N ASP A 86 -2.52 4.16 -2.37
CA ASP A 86 -1.10 4.41 -2.15
C ASP A 86 -0.39 3.09 -1.89
N LEU A 87 0.82 2.97 -2.44
CA LEU A 87 1.69 1.83 -2.21
C LEU A 87 3.12 2.35 -2.15
N PHE A 88 3.74 2.16 -1.00
CA PHE A 88 5.12 2.57 -0.78
C PHE A 88 5.93 1.39 -0.23
N VAL A 89 7.10 1.16 -0.82
CA VAL A 89 8.09 0.20 -0.31
C VAL A 89 9.36 0.98 -0.02
N ARG A 90 9.91 0.82 1.17
CA ARG A 90 11.16 1.49 1.55
C ARG A 90 12.26 1.16 0.54
N GLU A 91 13.08 2.15 0.24
CA GLU A 91 14.17 1.99 -0.73
C GLU A 91 15.04 0.77 -0.43
N VAL A 92 15.39 0.58 0.86
CA VAL A 92 16.22 -0.55 1.29
C VAL A 92 15.55 -1.92 1.09
N ALA A 93 14.24 -1.94 0.90
CA ALA A 93 13.46 -3.18 0.73
C ALA A 93 13.01 -3.40 -0.72
N ARG A 94 13.33 -2.49 -1.63
CA ARG A 94 12.93 -2.60 -3.03
C ARG A 94 13.68 -3.71 -3.78
N LYS A 95 13.14 -4.10 -4.93
CA LYS A 95 13.69 -5.14 -5.83
C LYS A 95 13.71 -6.55 -5.23
N ARG A 96 12.87 -6.79 -4.22
CA ARG A 96 12.71 -8.10 -3.60
C ARG A 96 11.34 -8.73 -3.86
N GLY A 97 10.49 -8.07 -4.66
CA GLY A 97 9.14 -8.54 -4.92
C GLY A 97 8.13 -8.25 -3.82
N ILE A 98 8.46 -7.36 -2.87
CA ILE A 98 7.59 -7.06 -1.72
C ILE A 98 6.30 -6.37 -2.17
N GLY A 99 6.37 -5.41 -3.08
CA GLY A 99 5.18 -4.73 -3.58
C GLY A 99 4.23 -5.69 -4.29
N ARG A 100 4.77 -6.58 -5.11
CA ARG A 100 3.99 -7.62 -5.78
C ARG A 100 3.32 -8.55 -4.76
N ALA A 101 4.09 -9.04 -3.79
CA ALA A 101 3.57 -9.93 -2.76
C ALA A 101 2.46 -9.27 -1.95
N ALA A 102 2.61 -7.97 -1.64
CA ALA A 102 1.59 -7.21 -0.92
C ALA A 102 0.29 -7.12 -1.71
N ILE A 103 0.37 -6.84 -3.00
CA ILE A 103 -0.82 -6.79 -3.87
C ILE A 103 -1.48 -8.15 -3.94
N GLU A 104 -0.71 -9.23 -4.10
CA GLU A 104 -1.25 -10.58 -4.11
C GLU A 104 -1.94 -10.96 -2.79
N ALA A 105 -1.43 -10.47 -1.67
CA ALA A 105 -2.01 -10.74 -0.36
C ALA A 105 -3.37 -10.05 -0.13
N LEU A 106 -3.72 -9.06 -0.95
CA LEU A 106 -5.02 -8.38 -0.84
C LEU A 106 -6.20 -9.32 -1.06
N ALA A 107 -6.03 -10.37 -1.85
CA ALA A 107 -7.10 -11.35 -2.08
C ALA A 107 -7.57 -11.99 -0.78
N SER A 108 -6.67 -12.22 0.17
CA SER A 108 -7.01 -12.78 1.47
C SER A 108 -7.67 -11.74 2.40
N GLU A 109 -7.26 -10.49 2.29
CA GLU A 109 -7.82 -9.40 3.11
C GLU A 109 -9.22 -8.99 2.63
N TYR A 110 -9.46 -9.11 1.34
CA TYR A 110 -10.75 -8.74 0.72
C TYR A 110 -11.27 -9.93 -0.10
N PRO A 111 -11.78 -10.97 0.57
CA PRO A 111 -12.15 -12.21 -0.13
C PRO A 111 -13.30 -12.04 -1.13
N ASP A 112 -14.11 -11.00 -0.98
CA ASP A 112 -15.20 -10.72 -1.91
C ASP A 112 -14.77 -9.85 -3.11
N ALA A 113 -13.53 -9.34 -3.09
CA ALA A 113 -13.03 -8.52 -4.18
C ALA A 113 -12.68 -9.38 -5.39
N ARG A 114 -13.07 -8.91 -6.58
CA ARG A 114 -12.81 -9.60 -7.85
C ARG A 114 -11.71 -8.90 -8.65
N ALA A 115 -11.43 -7.65 -8.35
CA ALA A 115 -10.43 -6.88 -9.08
C ALA A 115 -9.80 -5.82 -8.20
N VAL A 116 -8.59 -5.45 -8.56
CA VAL A 116 -7.84 -4.35 -7.97
C VAL A 116 -7.65 -3.28 -9.03
N LYS A 117 -7.96 -2.05 -8.66
CA LYS A 117 -7.75 -0.87 -9.51
C LYS A 117 -6.72 0.05 -8.85
N LEU A 118 -5.96 0.77 -9.65
CA LEU A 118 -5.05 1.78 -9.15
C LEU A 118 -4.82 2.87 -10.20
N TYR A 119 -4.28 3.99 -9.73
CA TYR A 119 -3.83 5.09 -10.57
C TYR A 119 -2.32 5.13 -10.52
N SER A 120 -1.67 5.08 -11.67
CA SER A 120 -0.22 4.98 -11.74
C SER A 120 0.41 6.22 -12.34
N LEU A 121 1.50 6.66 -11.72
CA LEU A 121 2.43 7.59 -12.36
C LEU A 121 3.08 6.86 -13.54
N LYS A 122 3.44 7.64 -14.57
CA LYS A 122 4.07 7.09 -15.76
C LYS A 122 5.33 6.28 -15.43
N SER A 123 6.10 6.72 -14.46
CA SER A 123 7.33 6.04 -14.04
C SER A 123 7.10 4.67 -13.42
N ALA A 124 5.89 4.38 -12.91
CA ALA A 124 5.56 3.11 -12.27
C ALA A 124 4.78 2.16 -13.17
N GLU A 125 4.38 2.58 -14.37
CA GLU A 125 3.56 1.76 -15.28
C GLU A 125 4.21 0.41 -15.61
N GLY A 126 5.52 0.41 -15.84
CA GLY A 126 6.24 -0.82 -16.15
C GLY A 126 6.17 -1.85 -15.03
N PHE A 127 6.21 -1.41 -13.79
CA PHE A 127 6.06 -2.30 -12.65
C PHE A 127 4.69 -2.98 -12.64
N TYR A 128 3.61 -2.19 -12.81
CA TYR A 128 2.26 -2.75 -12.77
C TYR A 128 2.00 -3.67 -13.96
N GLN A 129 2.52 -3.34 -15.13
CA GLN A 129 2.41 -4.20 -16.30
C GLN A 129 3.07 -5.55 -16.05
N ARG A 130 4.27 -5.56 -15.46
CA ARG A 130 5.01 -6.79 -15.18
C ARG A 130 4.30 -7.71 -14.20
N ILE A 131 3.53 -7.17 -13.27
CA ILE A 131 2.82 -7.98 -12.28
C ILE A 131 1.38 -8.31 -12.68
N GLY A 132 1.02 -8.05 -13.93
CA GLY A 132 -0.23 -8.54 -14.51
C GLY A 132 -1.38 -7.56 -14.54
N PHE A 133 -1.14 -6.27 -14.31
CA PHE A 133 -2.17 -5.26 -14.48
C PHE A 133 -2.29 -4.87 -15.94
N ASP A 134 -3.51 -4.57 -16.36
CA ASP A 134 -3.79 -4.04 -17.68
C ASP A 134 -4.14 -2.55 -17.57
N ARG A 135 -3.66 -1.77 -18.52
CA ARG A 135 -3.99 -0.35 -18.57
C ARG A 135 -5.40 -0.17 -19.12
N VAL A 136 -6.27 0.43 -18.30
CA VAL A 136 -7.67 0.66 -18.64
C VAL A 136 -7.87 2.00 -19.35
N SER A 137 -7.13 3.02 -18.95
CA SER A 137 -7.16 4.30 -19.62
C SER A 137 -5.78 4.95 -19.62
N PRO A 138 -5.47 5.73 -20.68
CA PRO A 138 -4.20 6.44 -20.73
C PRO A 138 -4.14 7.55 -19.68
N SER A 139 -2.94 8.05 -19.44
CA SER A 139 -2.73 9.14 -18.52
C SER A 139 -3.49 10.39 -18.99
N THR A 140 -4.10 11.08 -18.02
CA THR A 140 -4.85 12.30 -18.24
C THR A 140 -4.03 13.53 -17.85
N LYS A 141 -4.68 14.66 -17.63
CA LYS A 141 -4.05 15.95 -17.31
C LYS A 141 -3.01 15.93 -16.20
N LYS A 142 -3.02 14.93 -15.30
CA LYS A 142 -2.06 14.81 -14.21
C LYS A 142 -1.09 13.67 -14.41
N CYS A 143 -0.98 13.16 -15.61
CA CYS A 143 -0.08 12.07 -15.96
C CYS A 143 -0.33 10.78 -15.15
N LEU A 144 -1.57 10.55 -14.71
CA LEU A 144 -1.96 9.31 -14.07
C LEU A 144 -2.74 8.44 -15.05
N SER A 145 -2.36 7.19 -15.14
CA SER A 145 -3.12 6.19 -15.89
C SER A 145 -3.86 5.26 -14.94
N VAL A 146 -4.92 4.64 -15.44
CA VAL A 146 -5.73 3.72 -14.64
C VAL A 146 -5.39 2.29 -15.04
N TRP A 147 -5.12 1.47 -14.05
CA TRP A 147 -4.73 0.07 -14.21
C TRP A 147 -5.65 -0.82 -13.40
N ARG A 148 -5.91 -2.00 -13.93
CA ARG A 148 -6.79 -2.96 -13.28
C ARG A 148 -6.27 -4.38 -13.44
N LYS A 149 -6.41 -5.17 -12.39
CA LYS A 149 -6.06 -6.58 -12.41
C LYS A 149 -7.20 -7.39 -11.76
N GLU A 150 -7.62 -8.45 -12.42
CA GLU A 150 -8.59 -9.36 -11.83
C GLU A 150 -7.91 -10.25 -10.77
N LEU A 151 -8.62 -10.49 -9.68
CA LEU A 151 -8.18 -11.38 -8.61
C LEU A 151 -8.81 -12.75 -8.80
N ASP A 152 -8.02 -13.76 -8.65
CA ASP A 152 -8.47 -15.15 -8.77
C ASP A 152 -9.13 -15.65 -7.49
#